data_d56bc7d595e6f7c4337ebd148c22af18
#
_entry.id   d56bc7d595e6f7c4337ebd148c22af18
#
_cell.length_a   1.000
_cell.length_b   1.000
_cell.length_c   1.000
_cell.angle_alpha   90.00
_cell.angle_beta   90.00
_cell.angle_gamma   90.00
#
_symmetry.space_group_name_H-M   'P 1'
#
loop_
_entity.id
_entity.type
_entity.pdbx_description
1 polymer ?
#
loop_
_entity_poly.entity_id
_entity_poly.type
_entity_poly.pdbx_seq_one_letter_code
_entity_poly.pdbx_strand_id
1 'polypeptide(L)'
;MRLDLADVPGELQPAADAALRAAGVVEGHLSVDLVPPGRIRELNREHRGRDEPTDVLSFPIDGAGGVAGPRELGDVVICPEHAADLHQATVHGVLHLCGYDHEADKGEMLALEHTVMRSLRPGEGPR
;
A
#
# COMPACT_ATOMS: atom_id res chain seq x y z
N MET A 1 3.44 1.17 21.07
CA MET A 1 2.74 0.39 20.16
C MET A 1 3.43 0.29 18.84
N ARG A 2 2.86 -0.45 18.05
CA ARG A 2 3.54 -0.94 16.89
C ARG A 2 2.65 -0.94 15.72
N LEU A 3 3.22 -1.25 14.61
CA LEU A 3 2.49 -1.51 13.40
C LEU A 3 1.82 -2.87 13.55
N ASP A 4 0.52 -2.92 13.31
CA ASP A 4 -0.25 -4.16 13.34
C ASP A 4 -0.44 -4.64 11.90
N LEU A 5 0.33 -5.65 11.52
CA LEU A 5 0.31 -6.21 10.18
C LEU A 5 -0.33 -7.59 10.13
N ALA A 6 -1.11 -7.95 11.15
CA ALA A 6 -1.73 -9.27 11.22
C ALA A 6 -2.66 -9.55 10.03
N ASP A 7 -3.26 -8.51 9.46
CA ASP A 7 -4.16 -8.66 8.32
C ASP A 7 -3.46 -8.41 6.98
N VAL A 8 -2.14 -8.51 6.97
CA VAL A 8 -1.33 -8.43 5.75
C VAL A 8 -0.78 -9.84 5.49
N PRO A 9 -0.90 -10.37 4.26
CA PRO A 9 -0.31 -11.67 3.96
C PRO A 9 1.16 -11.70 4.35
N GLY A 10 1.59 -12.83 4.95
CA GLY A 10 2.93 -12.91 5.53
C GLY A 10 4.05 -12.51 4.59
N GLU A 11 3.99 -12.93 3.34
CA GLU A 11 5.02 -12.60 2.36
C GLU A 11 5.07 -11.12 2.01
N LEU A 12 3.98 -10.39 2.26
CA LEU A 12 3.90 -8.96 1.95
C LEU A 12 4.14 -8.06 3.16
N GLN A 13 4.24 -8.65 4.36
CA GLN A 13 4.48 -7.87 5.56
C GLN A 13 5.77 -7.04 5.50
N PRO A 14 6.89 -7.58 5.00
CA PRO A 14 8.10 -6.75 4.90
C PRO A 14 7.91 -5.53 3.99
N ALA A 15 7.17 -5.68 2.90
CA ALA A 15 6.91 -4.56 1.99
C ALA A 15 6.05 -3.50 2.67
N ALA A 16 4.99 -3.92 3.36
CA ALA A 16 4.12 -2.99 4.08
C ALA A 16 4.87 -2.28 5.20
N ASP A 17 5.66 -3.02 5.97
CA ASP A 17 6.45 -2.46 7.05
C ASP A 17 7.44 -1.42 6.53
N ALA A 18 8.17 -1.76 5.47
CA ALA A 18 9.16 -0.85 4.90
C ALA A 18 8.51 0.45 4.39
N ALA A 19 7.36 0.33 3.73
CA ALA A 19 6.64 1.51 3.23
C ALA A 19 6.17 2.40 4.37
N LEU A 20 5.60 1.81 5.42
CA LEU A 20 5.13 2.57 6.58
C LEU A 20 6.29 3.30 7.26
N ARG A 21 7.40 2.62 7.46
CA ARG A 21 8.57 3.22 8.10
C ARG A 21 9.13 4.36 7.25
N ALA A 22 9.19 4.17 5.94
CA ALA A 22 9.67 5.20 5.03
C ALA A 22 8.77 6.44 5.06
N ALA A 23 7.48 6.25 5.29
CA ALA A 23 6.52 7.35 5.41
C ALA A 23 6.50 7.95 6.82
N GLY A 24 7.31 7.44 7.74
CA GLY A 24 7.35 7.96 9.10
C GLY A 24 6.23 7.47 10.01
N VAL A 25 5.51 6.44 9.61
CA VAL A 25 4.41 5.89 10.39
C VAL A 25 4.95 4.79 11.29
N VAL A 26 4.76 4.92 12.58
CA VAL A 26 5.32 3.98 13.56
C VAL A 26 4.27 3.15 14.27
N GLU A 27 3.00 3.48 14.10
CA GLU A 27 1.93 2.70 14.70
C GLU A 27 0.66 2.79 13.88
N GLY A 28 -0.17 1.76 13.95
CA GLY A 28 -1.43 1.69 13.26
C GLY A 28 -1.69 0.30 12.71
N HIS A 29 -2.90 0.11 12.26
CA HIS A 29 -3.37 -1.15 11.67
C HIS A 29 -3.75 -0.92 10.22
N LEU A 30 -3.47 -1.88 9.36
CA LEU A 30 -3.96 -1.87 7.99
C LEU A 30 -4.22 -3.30 7.55
N SER A 31 -4.97 -3.44 6.46
CA SER A 31 -5.16 -4.74 5.84
C SER A 31 -4.70 -4.69 4.38
N VAL A 32 -4.29 -5.84 3.88
CA VAL A 32 -3.99 -6.03 2.46
C VAL A 32 -4.75 -7.27 2.03
N ASP A 33 -5.65 -7.12 1.07
CA ASP A 33 -6.46 -8.21 0.55
C ASP A 33 -6.11 -8.51 -0.89
N LEU A 34 -5.94 -9.78 -1.20
CA LEU A 34 -5.69 -10.24 -2.56
C LEU A 34 -7.02 -10.70 -3.13
N VAL A 35 -7.42 -10.15 -4.26
CA VAL A 35 -8.74 -10.42 -4.84
C VAL A 35 -8.65 -10.74 -6.32
N PRO A 36 -9.66 -11.43 -6.90
CA PRO A 36 -9.70 -11.70 -8.33
C PRO A 36 -10.11 -10.46 -9.13
N PRO A 37 -9.88 -10.48 -10.46
CA PRO A 37 -10.19 -9.32 -11.32
C PRO A 37 -11.63 -8.82 -11.22
N GLY A 38 -12.59 -9.73 -11.14
CA GLY A 38 -14.00 -9.33 -11.02
C GLY A 38 -14.29 -8.51 -9.78
N ARG A 39 -13.65 -8.88 -8.68
CA ARG A 39 -13.87 -8.16 -7.41
C ARG A 39 -13.22 -6.78 -7.44
N ILE A 40 -12.00 -6.66 -7.93
CA ILE A 40 -11.35 -5.36 -7.95
C ILE A 40 -12.01 -4.44 -8.96
N ARG A 41 -12.59 -5.00 -10.03
CA ARG A 41 -13.37 -4.23 -10.98
C ARG A 41 -14.60 -3.62 -10.31
N GLU A 42 -15.32 -4.41 -9.49
CA GLU A 42 -16.47 -3.91 -8.75
C GLU A 42 -16.08 -2.76 -7.83
N LEU A 43 -14.99 -2.94 -7.10
CA LEU A 43 -14.51 -1.91 -6.17
C LEU A 43 -14.10 -0.65 -6.92
N ASN A 44 -13.43 -0.81 -8.06
CA ASN A 44 -12.99 0.32 -8.85
C ASN A 44 -14.19 1.10 -9.41
N ARG A 45 -15.22 0.39 -9.86
CA ARG A 45 -16.43 1.02 -10.34
C ARG A 45 -17.17 1.77 -9.23
N GLU A 46 -17.31 1.13 -8.06
CA GLU A 46 -18.05 1.72 -6.95
C GLU A 46 -17.36 2.92 -6.33
N HIS A 47 -16.04 2.88 -6.24
CA HIS A 47 -15.28 3.91 -5.52
C HIS A 47 -14.58 4.93 -6.39
N ARG A 48 -14.30 4.59 -7.64
CA ARG A 48 -13.59 5.49 -8.56
C ARG A 48 -14.37 5.78 -9.84
N GLY A 49 -15.51 5.14 -10.03
CA GLY A 49 -16.31 5.32 -11.21
C GLY A 49 -15.71 4.69 -12.47
N ARG A 50 -14.76 3.79 -12.32
CA ARG A 50 -14.09 3.15 -13.44
C ARG A 50 -14.48 1.68 -13.51
N ASP A 51 -15.23 1.30 -14.52
CA ASP A 51 -15.70 -0.08 -14.68
C ASP A 51 -14.65 -0.93 -15.38
N GLU A 52 -13.53 -1.13 -14.72
CA GLU A 52 -12.42 -1.91 -15.24
C GLU A 52 -11.58 -2.44 -14.07
N PRO A 53 -10.90 -3.59 -14.23
CA PRO A 53 -10.00 -4.05 -13.18
C PRO A 53 -8.75 -3.19 -13.14
N THR A 54 -8.04 -3.24 -12.02
CA THR A 54 -6.79 -2.53 -11.85
C THR A 54 -5.86 -3.42 -11.02
N ASP A 55 -4.65 -2.96 -10.76
CA ASP A 55 -3.70 -3.72 -9.95
C ASP A 55 -3.90 -3.51 -8.46
N VAL A 56 -4.09 -2.28 -8.02
CA VAL A 56 -4.17 -1.95 -6.60
C VAL A 56 -5.12 -0.78 -6.36
N LEU A 57 -5.86 -0.87 -5.25
CA LEU A 57 -6.72 0.21 -4.77
C LEU A 57 -6.44 0.41 -3.29
N SER A 58 -6.44 1.65 -2.86
CA SER A 58 -6.23 2.01 -1.46
C SER A 58 -7.44 2.75 -0.91
N PHE A 59 -7.88 2.36 0.28
CA PHE A 59 -9.04 2.95 0.94
C PHE A 59 -8.63 3.49 2.30
N PRO A 60 -8.16 4.74 2.37
CA PRO A 60 -7.74 5.33 3.65
C PRO A 60 -8.93 5.48 4.61
N ILE A 61 -8.69 5.28 5.89
CA ILE A 61 -9.71 5.46 6.93
C ILE A 61 -9.32 6.64 7.81
N ASP A 62 -8.23 6.49 8.58
CA ASP A 62 -7.73 7.58 9.40
C ASP A 62 -6.63 8.29 8.63
N GLY A 63 -6.85 9.49 8.23
CA GLY A 63 -5.83 10.23 7.51
C GLY A 63 -4.57 10.45 8.32
N ALA A 64 -3.70 11.31 7.83
CA ALA A 64 -2.46 11.64 8.49
C ALA A 64 -2.66 12.41 9.80
N GLY A 65 -3.88 12.87 10.08
CA GLY A 65 -4.17 13.61 11.29
C GLY A 65 -4.10 12.72 12.51
N GLY A 66 -3.71 13.29 13.63
CA GLY A 66 -3.63 12.56 14.86
C GLY A 66 -5.00 12.19 15.40
N VAL A 67 -5.25 10.92 15.52
CA VAL A 67 -6.47 10.38 16.10
C VAL A 67 -6.09 9.80 17.44
N ALA A 68 -6.91 10.01 18.44
CA ALA A 68 -6.65 9.43 19.75
C ALA A 68 -6.85 7.92 19.69
N GLY A 69 -5.94 7.18 20.29
CA GLY A 69 -6.02 5.73 20.34
C GLY A 69 -5.44 5.04 19.12
N PRO A 70 -5.72 3.76 18.94
CA PRO A 70 -5.17 2.99 17.82
C PRO A 70 -5.62 3.58 16.48
N ARG A 71 -4.68 3.72 15.56
CA ARG A 71 -4.98 4.25 14.23
C ARG A 71 -5.41 3.13 13.31
N GLU A 72 -6.46 3.38 12.54
CA GLU A 72 -6.85 2.50 11.46
C GLU A 72 -6.43 3.18 10.16
N LEU A 73 -5.34 2.70 9.57
CA LEU A 73 -4.78 3.33 8.38
C LEU A 73 -5.66 3.11 7.15
N GLY A 74 -6.19 1.91 7.01
CA GLY A 74 -7.09 1.60 5.92
C GLY A 74 -6.83 0.25 5.29
N ASP A 75 -7.34 0.09 4.07
CA ASP A 75 -7.25 -1.17 3.35
C ASP A 75 -6.56 -0.97 2.01
N VAL A 76 -5.69 -1.92 1.67
CA VAL A 76 -5.09 -2.00 0.34
C VAL A 76 -5.65 -3.27 -0.30
N VAL A 77 -6.20 -3.16 -1.50
CA VAL A 77 -6.77 -4.30 -2.22
C VAL A 77 -5.94 -4.49 -3.48
N ILE A 78 -5.43 -5.69 -3.69
CA ILE A 78 -4.54 -5.99 -4.82
C ILE A 78 -5.11 -7.14 -5.64
N CYS A 79 -5.06 -7.00 -6.95
CA CYS A 79 -5.40 -8.09 -7.86
C CYS A 79 -4.10 -8.67 -8.41
N PRO A 80 -3.68 -9.87 -7.95
CA PRO A 80 -2.42 -10.45 -8.39
C PRO A 80 -2.33 -10.65 -9.90
N GLU A 81 -3.45 -10.92 -10.55
CA GLU A 81 -3.44 -11.14 -11.99
C GLU A 81 -3.12 -9.88 -12.79
N HIS A 82 -3.32 -8.71 -12.19
CA HIS A 82 -3.03 -7.44 -12.84
C HIS A 82 -1.82 -6.72 -12.25
N ALA A 83 -1.21 -7.29 -11.21
CA ALA A 83 -0.04 -6.70 -10.59
C ALA A 83 1.21 -7.43 -11.05
N ALA A 84 2.11 -6.73 -11.71
CA ALA A 84 3.35 -7.32 -12.17
C ALA A 84 4.26 -7.74 -11.01
N ASP A 85 4.17 -7.00 -9.90
CA ASP A 85 4.99 -7.24 -8.72
C ASP A 85 4.13 -6.96 -7.48
N LEU A 86 3.81 -8.03 -6.72
CA LEU A 86 2.97 -7.90 -5.53
C LEU A 86 3.61 -7.03 -4.44
N HIS A 87 4.92 -7.08 -4.31
CA HIS A 87 5.61 -6.26 -3.32
C HIS A 87 5.51 -4.78 -3.70
N GLN A 88 5.71 -4.47 -4.97
CA GLN A 88 5.61 -3.11 -5.45
C GLN A 88 4.18 -2.58 -5.31
N ALA A 89 3.17 -3.41 -5.63
CA ALA A 89 1.77 -3.01 -5.47
C ALA A 89 1.45 -2.73 -4.00
N THR A 90 2.00 -3.54 -3.09
CA THR A 90 1.82 -3.34 -1.65
C THR A 90 2.44 -2.02 -1.21
N VAL A 91 3.69 -1.76 -1.59
CA VAL A 91 4.36 -0.50 -1.24
C VAL A 91 3.57 0.69 -1.77
N HIS A 92 3.17 0.63 -3.04
CA HIS A 92 2.41 1.70 -3.67
C HIS A 92 1.11 2.00 -2.93
N GLY A 93 0.34 0.94 -2.65
CA GLY A 93 -0.93 1.09 -1.94
C GLY A 93 -0.75 1.62 -0.52
N VAL A 94 0.27 1.15 0.19
CA VAL A 94 0.53 1.62 1.56
C VAL A 94 0.94 3.08 1.56
N LEU A 95 1.76 3.52 0.61
CA LEU A 95 2.14 4.93 0.53
C LEU A 95 0.92 5.82 0.28
N HIS A 96 -0.04 5.36 -0.54
CA HIS A 96 -1.30 6.08 -0.70
C HIS A 96 -2.07 6.18 0.62
N LEU A 97 -2.10 5.11 1.41
CA LEU A 97 -2.76 5.16 2.72
C LEU A 97 -2.11 6.22 3.62
N CYS A 98 -0.83 6.44 3.45
CA CYS A 98 -0.08 7.40 4.25
C CYS A 98 -0.21 8.83 3.73
N GLY A 99 -1.00 9.05 2.70
CA GLY A 99 -1.27 10.39 2.20
C GLY A 99 -0.49 10.80 0.97
N TYR A 100 0.36 9.96 0.44
CA TYR A 100 1.07 10.27 -0.80
C TYR A 100 0.14 10.14 -1.99
N ASP A 101 0.29 11.03 -2.95
CA ASP A 101 -0.53 11.01 -4.16
C ASP A 101 0.35 11.39 -5.35
N HIS A 102 0.76 10.38 -6.14
CA HIS A 102 1.67 10.60 -7.25
C HIS A 102 1.07 11.43 -8.38
N GLU A 103 -0.26 11.58 -8.40
CA GLU A 103 -0.91 12.41 -9.41
C GLU A 103 -0.90 13.90 -9.01
N ALA A 104 -0.70 14.19 -7.74
CA ALA A 104 -0.72 15.55 -7.22
C ALA A 104 0.66 16.06 -6.81
N ASP A 105 1.62 15.19 -6.55
CA ASP A 105 2.94 15.60 -6.10
C ASP A 105 3.91 15.80 -7.29
N LYS A 106 5.15 16.13 -6.98
CA LYS A 106 6.17 16.39 -8.00
C LYS A 106 7.14 15.22 -8.16
N GLY A 107 6.65 14.00 -7.89
CA GLY A 107 7.46 12.80 -8.01
C GLY A 107 7.92 12.24 -6.68
N GLU A 108 7.53 12.85 -5.55
CA GLU A 108 7.96 12.40 -4.23
C GLU A 108 7.52 10.97 -3.94
N MET A 109 6.27 10.63 -4.26
CA MET A 109 5.77 9.30 -3.99
C MET A 109 6.52 8.23 -4.78
N LEU A 110 6.72 8.44 -6.06
CA LEU A 110 7.40 7.46 -6.90
C LEU A 110 8.88 7.32 -6.52
N ALA A 111 9.50 8.42 -6.12
CA ALA A 111 10.88 8.38 -5.65
C ALA A 111 10.99 7.57 -4.35
N LEU A 112 10.06 7.78 -3.43
CA LEU A 112 10.04 7.04 -2.18
C LEU A 112 9.75 5.55 -2.42
N GLU A 113 8.80 5.25 -3.30
CA GLU A 113 8.49 3.88 -3.67
C GLU A 113 9.74 3.19 -4.23
N HIS A 114 10.46 3.86 -5.11
CA HIS A 114 11.68 3.30 -5.68
C HIS A 114 12.73 3.00 -4.61
N THR A 115 12.90 3.93 -3.68
CA THR A 115 13.83 3.75 -2.57
C THR A 115 13.44 2.55 -1.70
N VAL A 116 12.16 2.44 -1.37
CA VAL A 116 11.67 1.33 -0.57
C VAL A 116 11.89 0.00 -1.29
N MET A 117 11.55 -0.05 -2.58
CA MET A 117 11.72 -1.28 -3.35
C MET A 117 13.17 -1.72 -3.42
N ARG A 118 14.09 -0.78 -3.53
CA ARG A 118 15.51 -1.11 -3.53
C ARG A 118 15.95 -1.72 -2.20
N SER A 119 15.40 -1.23 -1.10
CA SER A 119 15.73 -1.77 0.23
C SER A 119 15.19 -3.17 0.43
N LEU A 120 14.13 -3.53 -0.29
CA LEU A 120 13.53 -4.85 -0.17
C LEU A 120 14.24 -5.91 -1.01
N ARG A 121 15.24 -5.53 -1.79
CA ARG A 121 15.99 -6.45 -2.65
C ARG A 121 17.47 -6.44 -2.31
N PRO A 122 17.82 -6.75 -1.06
CA PRO A 122 19.23 -6.68 -0.66
C PRO A 122 20.14 -7.62 -1.47
N GLY A 123 19.59 -8.71 -1.97
CA GLY A 123 20.35 -9.66 -2.76
C GLY A 123 20.66 -9.20 -4.17
N GLU A 124 20.05 -8.12 -4.62
CA GLU A 124 20.23 -7.60 -5.96
C GLU A 124 21.20 -6.43 -6.02
N GLY A 125 21.67 -5.99 -4.88
CA GLY A 125 22.67 -4.93 -4.85
C GLY A 125 24.00 -5.41 -5.39
N PRO A 126 24.97 -4.50 -5.42
CA PRO A 126 26.31 -4.89 -5.85
C PRO A 126 26.80 -6.03 -4.99
N ARG A 127 27.34 -7.01 -5.61
CA ARG A 127 27.81 -8.20 -4.93
C ARG A 127 29.30 -8.23 -4.92
#